data_319a77d39a8e471a1717d436d27e8ac9
#
_entry.id   319a77d39a8e471a1717d436d27e8ac9
#
_cell.length_a   1.000
_cell.length_b   1.000
_cell.length_c   1.000
_cell.angle_alpha   90.00
_cell.angle_beta   90.00
_cell.angle_gamma   90.00
#
_symmetry.space_group_name_H-M   'P 1'
#
loop_
_entity.id
_entity.type
_entity.pdbx_description
1 polymer ?
#
loop_
_entity_poly.entity_id
_entity_poly.type
_entity_poly.pdbx_seq_one_letter_code
_entity_poly.pdbx_strand_id
1 'polypeptide(L)' 'MENDILINFGKKIRQLRKAKNLSQEQLAELTGFHRNYIGMVERGERNPALINIEIFANAFDLSLSELFDFRGKNETN' A
#
# COMPACT_ATOMS: atom_id res chain seq x y z
N MET A 1 9.76 -19.06 -4.44
CA MET A 1 9.44 -18.03 -5.42
C MET A 1 8.69 -16.90 -4.77
N GLU A 2 9.05 -15.68 -5.11
CA GLU A 2 8.41 -14.55 -4.51
C GLU A 2 7.02 -14.34 -5.04
N ASN A 3 6.18 -13.72 -4.23
CA ASN A 3 4.84 -13.38 -4.63
C ASN A 3 4.82 -12.01 -5.25
N ASP A 4 4.76 -11.96 -6.56
CA ASP A 4 4.78 -10.69 -7.28
C ASP A 4 3.65 -9.76 -6.85
N ILE A 5 2.48 -10.32 -6.55
CA ILE A 5 1.35 -9.48 -6.14
C ILE A 5 1.64 -8.79 -4.82
N LEU A 6 2.29 -9.46 -3.90
CA LEU A 6 2.63 -8.86 -2.60
C LEU A 6 3.66 -7.76 -2.77
N ILE A 7 4.64 -7.99 -3.62
CA ILE A 7 5.67 -6.99 -3.89
C ILE A 7 5.06 -5.78 -4.59
N ASN A 8 4.23 -6.02 -5.59
CA ASN A 8 3.60 -4.92 -6.32
C ASN A 8 2.66 -4.13 -5.44
N PHE A 9 1.91 -4.81 -4.61
CA PHE A 9 1.01 -4.12 -3.67
C PHE A 9 1.82 -3.28 -2.70
N GLY A 10 2.90 -3.83 -2.17
CA GLY A 10 3.74 -3.10 -1.24
C GLY A 10 4.34 -1.84 -1.86
N LYS A 11 4.80 -1.97 -3.11
CA LYS A 11 5.33 -0.80 -3.82
C LYS A 11 4.26 0.26 -4.04
N LYS A 12 3.04 -0.17 -4.33
CA LYS A 12 1.94 0.76 -4.52
C LYS A 12 1.63 1.52 -3.23
N ILE A 13 1.58 0.81 -2.11
CA ILE A 13 1.33 1.43 -0.82
C ILE A 13 2.42 2.47 -0.52
N ARG A 14 3.68 2.11 -0.73
CA ARG A 14 4.77 3.03 -0.48
C ARG A 14 4.69 4.26 -1.38
N GLN A 15 4.37 4.04 -2.65
CA GLN A 15 4.23 5.11 -3.61
C GLN A 15 3.14 6.10 -3.20
N LEU A 16 1.98 5.55 -2.82
CA LEU A 16 0.86 6.39 -2.39
C LEU A 16 1.18 7.14 -1.11
N ARG A 17 1.85 6.47 -0.18
CA ARG A 17 2.25 7.09 1.07
C ARG A 17 3.17 8.28 0.81
N LYS A 18 4.17 8.06 -0.04
CA LYS A 18 5.13 9.13 -0.34
C LYS A 18 4.49 10.26 -1.11
N ALA A 19 3.54 9.95 -1.97
CA ALA A 19 2.83 10.99 -2.72
C ALA A 19 2.05 11.91 -1.80
N LYS A 20 1.65 11.41 -0.63
CA LYS A 20 0.96 12.24 0.36
C LYS A 20 1.91 12.78 1.42
N ASN A 21 3.20 12.60 1.24
CA ASN A 21 4.21 13.07 2.17
C ASN A 21 4.03 12.52 3.58
N LEU A 22 3.64 11.26 3.66
CA LEU A 22 3.44 10.61 4.95
C LEU A 22 4.61 9.72 5.30
N SER A 23 5.00 9.72 6.58
CA SER A 23 5.90 8.72 7.08
C SER A 23 5.14 7.41 7.30
N GLN A 24 5.88 6.33 7.54
CA GLN A 24 5.23 5.06 7.88
C GLN A 24 4.41 5.20 9.17
N GLU A 25 4.91 5.96 10.13
CA GLU A 25 4.19 6.19 11.36
C GLU A 25 2.89 6.96 11.12
N GLN A 26 2.93 7.94 10.24
CA GLN A 26 1.74 8.72 9.94
C GLN A 26 0.70 7.86 9.22
N LEU A 27 1.14 7.00 8.30
CA LEU A 27 0.19 6.10 7.65
C LEU A 27 -0.38 5.11 8.66
N ALA A 28 0.44 4.66 9.60
CA ALA A 28 -0.04 3.78 10.68
C ALA A 28 -1.15 4.47 11.47
N GLU A 29 -0.98 5.74 11.77
CA GLU A 29 -2.02 6.49 12.48
C GLU A 29 -3.32 6.57 11.69
N LEU A 30 -3.21 6.81 10.39
CA LEU A 30 -4.40 6.91 9.56
C LEU A 30 -5.14 5.60 9.43
N THR A 31 -4.42 4.49 9.41
CA THR A 31 -5.02 3.18 9.19
C THR A 31 -5.37 2.45 10.47
N GLY A 32 -4.76 2.84 11.57
CA GLY A 32 -4.88 2.10 12.82
C GLY A 32 -3.95 0.88 12.89
N PHE A 33 -3.09 0.70 11.90
CA PHE A 33 -2.12 -0.39 11.90
C PHE A 33 -0.88 0.00 12.68
N HIS A 34 -0.12 -1.00 13.09
CA HIS A 34 1.17 -0.77 13.68
C HIS A 34 2.17 -0.36 12.60
N ARG A 35 3.09 0.52 12.97
CA ARG A 35 4.11 0.98 12.03
C ARG A 35 4.91 -0.18 11.42
N ASN A 36 5.23 -1.18 12.23
CA ASN A 36 5.97 -2.34 11.71
C ASN A 36 5.19 -3.08 10.64
N TYR A 37 3.87 -3.14 10.78
CA TYR A 37 3.03 -3.78 9.79
C TYR A 37 3.10 -3.03 8.46
N ILE A 38 3.04 -1.69 8.53
CA ILE A 38 3.16 -0.87 7.32
C ILE A 38 4.48 -1.19 6.61
N GLY A 39 5.57 -1.23 7.35
CA GLY A 39 6.87 -1.53 6.75
C GLY A 39 6.92 -2.90 6.10
N MET A 40 6.35 -3.90 6.76
CA MET A 40 6.34 -5.26 6.21
C MET A 40 5.48 -5.34 4.96
N VAL A 41 4.33 -4.67 4.96
CA VAL A 41 3.49 -4.66 3.76
C VAL A 41 4.24 -4.00 2.61
N GLU A 42 4.91 -2.90 2.86
CA GLU A 42 5.63 -2.19 1.80
C GLU A 42 6.77 -3.02 1.22
N ARG A 43 7.36 -3.90 2.01
CA ARG A 43 8.42 -4.78 1.52
C ARG A 43 7.91 -6.08 0.91
N GLY A 44 6.59 -6.25 0.86
CA GLY A 44 6.01 -7.47 0.29
C GLY A 44 6.10 -8.67 1.22
N GLU A 45 6.29 -8.44 2.52
CA GLU A 45 6.51 -9.51 3.49
C GLU A 45 5.23 -9.98 4.17
N ARG A 46 4.11 -9.32 3.91
CA ARG A 46 2.84 -9.71 4.51
C ARG A 46 1.79 -9.87 3.43
N ASN A 47 0.90 -10.79 3.68
CA ASN A 47 -0.26 -11.03 2.81
C ASN A 47 -1.47 -10.42 3.51
N PRO A 48 -1.82 -9.18 3.20
CA PRO A 48 -2.86 -8.49 3.97
C PRO A 48 -4.23 -9.12 3.76
N ALA A 49 -4.99 -9.19 4.83
CA ALA A 49 -6.37 -9.61 4.73
C ALA A 49 -7.15 -8.60 3.90
N LEU A 50 -8.24 -9.05 3.32
CA LEU A 50 -9.06 -8.20 2.46
C LEU A 50 -9.55 -6.96 3.20
N ILE A 51 -9.92 -7.11 4.47
CA ILE A 51 -10.36 -5.97 5.27
C ILE A 51 -9.24 -4.95 5.39
N ASN A 52 -8.01 -5.41 5.58
CA ASN A 52 -6.87 -4.51 5.70
C ASN A 52 -6.59 -3.79 4.39
N ILE A 53 -6.78 -4.48 3.28
CA ILE A 53 -6.62 -3.86 1.96
C ILE A 53 -7.62 -2.73 1.80
N GLU A 54 -8.86 -2.94 2.22
CA GLU A 54 -9.87 -1.89 2.16
C GLU A 54 -9.50 -0.70 3.04
N ILE A 55 -8.91 -0.96 4.20
CA ILE A 55 -8.46 0.12 5.08
C ILE A 55 -7.41 0.98 4.38
N PHE A 56 -6.47 0.34 3.68
CA PHE A 56 -5.49 1.09 2.89
C PHE A 56 -6.16 1.94 1.82
N ALA A 57 -7.12 1.35 1.09
CA ALA A 57 -7.81 2.10 0.03
C ALA A 57 -8.49 3.33 0.60
N ASN A 58 -9.17 3.16 1.73
CA ASN A 58 -9.86 4.28 2.37
C ASN A 58 -8.89 5.35 2.85
N ALA A 59 -7.74 4.94 3.38
CA ALA A 59 -6.75 5.89 3.85
C ALA A 59 -6.23 6.76 2.71
N PHE A 60 -6.17 6.21 1.51
CA PHE A 60 -5.70 6.96 0.34
C PHE A 60 -6.84 7.52 -0.50
N ASP A 61 -8.08 7.33 -0.05
CA ASP A 61 -9.26 7.84 -0.75
C ASP A 61 -9.34 7.28 -2.16
N LEU A 62 -9.08 5.99 -2.29
CA LEU A 62 -9.11 5.30 -3.57
C LEU A 62 -10.13 4.17 -3.54
N SER A 63 -10.64 3.82 -4.72
CA SER A 63 -11.40 2.59 -4.86
C SER A 63 -10.43 1.40 -4.82
N LEU A 64 -10.97 0.22 -4.63
CA LEU A 64 -10.11 -0.98 -4.65
C LEU A 64 -9.49 -1.17 -6.03
N SER A 65 -10.23 -0.88 -7.09
CA SER A 65 -9.65 -1.05 -8.43
C SER A 65 -8.51 -0.07 -8.65
N GLU A 66 -8.60 1.13 -8.13
CA GLU A 66 -7.50 2.08 -8.23
C GLU A 66 -6.31 1.64 -7.41
N LEU A 67 -6.56 1.10 -6.23
CA LEU A 67 -5.48 0.61 -5.38
C LEU A 67 -4.71 -0.53 -6.05
N PHE A 68 -5.41 -1.38 -6.78
CA PHE A 68 -4.79 -2.52 -7.43
C PHE A 68 -4.29 -2.22 -8.84
N ASP A 69 -4.36 -1.00 -9.27
CA ASP A 69 -3.82 -0.64 -10.58
C ASP A 69 -2.32 -0.42 -10.43
N PHE A 70 -1.55 -1.45 -10.71
CA PHE A 70 -0.10 -1.41 -10.55
C PHE A 70 0.62 -0.91 -11.78
N ARG A 71 -0.10 -0.56 -12.82
CA ARG A 71 0.57 -0.09 -14.03
C ARG A 71 1.36 1.19 -13.77
N GLY A 72 0.76 2.07 -12.99
CA GLY A 72 1.44 3.29 -12.70
C GLY A 72 1.46 4.23 -13.86
N LYS A 73 1.92 5.43 -13.65
CA LYS A 73 1.96 6.36 -14.71
C LYS A 73 3.21 6.30 -15.48
N ASN A 74 4.21 5.67 -14.98
CA ASN A 74 5.46 5.66 -15.67
C ASN A 74 5.42 4.83 -16.89
N GLU A 75 4.48 3.96 -17.05
CA GLU A 75 4.50 3.18 -18.21
C GLU A 75 3.88 3.86 -19.35
N THR A 76 3.37 4.98 -19.20
CA THR A 76 2.82 5.65 -20.32
C THR A 76 3.81 6.53 -21.00
N ASN A 77 4.89 6.55 -20.55
CA ASN A 77 5.78 7.37 -21.12
C ASN A 77 6.79 6.93 -21.60
#